data_db339d7981756c4a5acaf0f1c7242aaf
#
_entry.id   db339d7981756c4a5acaf0f1c7242aaf
#
_cell.length_a   1.000
_cell.length_b   1.000
_cell.length_c   1.000
_cell.angle_alpha   90.00
_cell.angle_beta   90.00
_cell.angle_gamma   90.00
#
_symmetry.space_group_name_H-M   'P 1'
#
loop_
_entity.id
_entity.type
_entity.pdbx_description
1 polymer ?
#
loop_
_entity_poly.entity_id
_entity_poly.type
_entity_poly.pdbx_seq_one_letter_code
_entity_poly.pdbx_strand_id
1 'polypeptide(L)'
;MRKRIIAAALAAAMMLAMPISAIAAKKPDEWSGLIELGQTNATQYEPLGIKNHGSYAWRDGSTIYISYALEIENTNKNLAVWFPHIEIAVVAEDGSVIKTDDEYLDWVAEDDSYWYAGYFTYEYDGTIPAGIEMAVSAQDYNYQPSAGKEVLRSGELAVTNTSKRGSGYETRFTGKVTNNSAYKTNAKVIVLYKMKDESGEEVPVCGDIDYVLDIQPGETKNFEIHPYSGLSNYSSWEIVAIQM
;
A
#
# COMPACT_ATOMS: atom_id res chain seq x y z
N MET A 1 -24.23 13.21 -8.92
CA MET A 1 -24.36 11.85 -9.50
C MET A 1 -23.36 11.55 -10.65
N ARG A 2 -22.32 12.37 -10.91
CA ARG A 2 -21.30 12.13 -11.97
C ARG A 2 -19.95 11.61 -11.47
N LYS A 3 -19.70 11.58 -10.16
CA LYS A 3 -18.40 11.19 -9.56
C LYS A 3 -18.14 9.67 -9.44
N ARG A 4 -19.15 8.81 -9.69
CA ARG A 4 -19.02 7.34 -9.53
C ARG A 4 -18.67 6.57 -10.82
N ILE A 5 -18.61 7.23 -11.97
CA ILE A 5 -18.41 6.55 -13.26
C ILE A 5 -16.93 6.53 -13.66
N ILE A 6 -16.10 7.44 -13.15
CA ILE A 6 -14.70 7.60 -13.57
C ILE A 6 -13.79 6.59 -12.88
N ALA A 7 -13.99 6.29 -11.59
CA ALA A 7 -13.21 5.27 -10.88
C ALA A 7 -13.36 3.85 -11.49
N ALA A 8 -14.56 3.55 -12.01
CA ALA A 8 -14.80 2.27 -12.68
C ALA A 8 -14.10 2.13 -14.04
N ALA A 9 -13.76 3.25 -14.70
CA ALA A 9 -13.16 3.22 -16.03
C ALA A 9 -11.65 2.99 -15.99
N LEU A 10 -10.94 3.50 -14.99
CA LEU A 10 -9.48 3.28 -14.87
C LEU A 10 -9.18 1.88 -14.30
N ALA A 11 -9.92 1.44 -13.28
CA ALA A 11 -9.83 0.06 -12.79
C ALA A 11 -10.14 -0.96 -13.91
N ALA A 12 -11.10 -0.65 -14.79
CA ALA A 12 -11.38 -1.47 -15.98
C ALA A 12 -10.28 -1.37 -17.05
N ALA A 13 -9.59 -0.22 -17.18
CA ALA A 13 -8.50 -0.05 -18.13
C ALA A 13 -7.21 -0.73 -17.65
N MET A 14 -6.92 -0.74 -16.34
CA MET A 14 -5.78 -1.49 -15.79
C MET A 14 -6.03 -3.01 -15.80
N MET A 15 -7.26 -3.47 -15.59
CA MET A 15 -7.61 -4.89 -15.75
C MET A 15 -7.60 -5.35 -17.23
N LEU A 16 -7.80 -4.44 -18.19
CA LEU A 16 -7.72 -4.74 -19.63
C LEU A 16 -6.29 -4.68 -20.19
N ALA A 17 -5.32 -4.17 -19.43
CA ALA A 17 -3.90 -4.21 -19.78
C ALA A 17 -3.24 -5.56 -19.40
N MET A 18 -4.02 -6.54 -18.95
CA MET A 18 -3.49 -7.90 -18.77
C MET A 18 -3.04 -8.49 -20.11
N PRO A 19 -1.86 -9.11 -20.19
CA PRO A 19 -1.30 -9.63 -21.45
C PRO A 19 -2.08 -10.82 -22.06
N ILE A 20 -3.26 -11.15 -21.58
CA ILE A 20 -4.15 -12.17 -22.14
C ILE A 20 -4.52 -11.87 -23.58
N SER A 21 -4.67 -10.59 -23.96
CA SER A 21 -4.95 -10.21 -25.36
C SER A 21 -3.75 -10.33 -26.30
N ALA A 22 -2.53 -10.29 -25.76
CA ALA A 22 -1.31 -10.50 -26.54
C ALA A 22 -1.04 -11.98 -26.84
N ILE A 23 -1.54 -12.89 -26.00
CA ILE A 23 -1.43 -14.34 -26.20
C ILE A 23 -2.39 -14.81 -27.31
N ALA A 24 -3.58 -14.19 -27.40
CA ALA A 24 -4.56 -14.53 -28.43
C ALA A 24 -4.16 -14.11 -29.87
N ALA A 25 -3.12 -13.28 -30.01
CA ALA A 25 -2.62 -12.83 -31.31
C ALA A 25 -1.48 -13.70 -31.89
N LYS A 26 -0.98 -14.70 -31.17
CA LYS A 26 0.03 -15.66 -31.66
C LYS A 26 -0.63 -16.95 -32.13
N LYS A 27 -0.04 -17.57 -33.16
CA LYS A 27 -0.57 -18.78 -33.80
C LYS A 27 -1.00 -19.81 -32.76
N PRO A 28 -2.24 -20.31 -32.81
CA PRO A 28 -2.78 -21.26 -31.84
C PRO A 28 -1.90 -22.49 -31.58
N ASP A 29 -1.23 -22.95 -32.63
CA ASP A 29 -0.45 -24.20 -32.61
C ASP A 29 0.88 -24.11 -31.83
N GLU A 30 1.42 -22.90 -31.62
CA GLU A 30 2.67 -22.70 -30.88
C GLU A 30 2.46 -22.60 -29.34
N TRP A 31 1.21 -22.42 -28.88
CA TRP A 31 0.90 -22.15 -27.48
C TRP A 31 -0.15 -23.09 -26.87
N SER A 32 -0.60 -24.09 -27.63
CA SER A 32 -1.63 -25.02 -27.16
C SER A 32 -1.29 -25.70 -25.82
N GLY A 33 -0.04 -26.14 -25.65
CA GLY A 33 0.42 -26.75 -24.41
C GLY A 33 0.51 -25.76 -23.23
N LEU A 34 0.82 -24.49 -23.46
CA LEU A 34 0.85 -23.46 -22.43
C LEU A 34 -0.56 -23.01 -22.04
N ILE A 35 -1.49 -22.99 -23.01
CA ILE A 35 -2.91 -22.69 -22.76
C ILE A 35 -3.53 -23.82 -21.89
N GLU A 36 -3.23 -25.08 -22.19
CA GLU A 36 -3.68 -26.22 -21.38
C GLU A 36 -3.10 -26.21 -19.98
N LEU A 37 -1.80 -25.89 -19.82
CA LEU A 37 -1.15 -25.72 -18.52
C LEU A 37 -1.75 -24.54 -17.74
N GLY A 38 -2.09 -23.43 -18.40
CA GLY A 38 -2.77 -22.29 -17.79
C GLY A 38 -4.20 -22.61 -17.35
N GLN A 39 -4.89 -23.49 -18.08
CA GLN A 39 -6.25 -23.92 -17.73
C GLN A 39 -6.26 -24.99 -16.62
N THR A 40 -5.26 -25.84 -16.55
CA THR A 40 -5.14 -26.87 -15.50
C THR A 40 -4.66 -26.31 -14.17
N ASN A 41 -4.01 -25.16 -14.18
CA ASN A 41 -3.55 -24.43 -12.99
C ASN A 41 -4.28 -23.10 -12.82
N ALA A 42 -5.55 -23.02 -13.13
CA ALA A 42 -6.39 -21.93 -12.62
C ALA A 42 -6.34 -22.03 -11.08
N THR A 43 -5.29 -21.45 -10.51
CA THR A 43 -5.16 -21.27 -9.08
C THR A 43 -6.36 -20.46 -8.69
N GLN A 44 -7.27 -21.06 -7.95
CA GLN A 44 -8.40 -20.37 -7.39
C GLN A 44 -7.86 -19.45 -6.29
N TYR A 45 -7.45 -18.27 -6.65
CA TYR A 45 -7.10 -17.21 -5.73
C TYR A 45 -8.00 -16.01 -5.94
N GLU A 46 -8.25 -15.29 -4.87
CA GLU A 46 -8.89 -13.99 -4.92
C GLU A 46 -7.81 -12.91 -5.09
N PRO A 47 -7.98 -11.97 -6.02
CA PRO A 47 -7.07 -10.82 -6.14
C PRO A 47 -6.97 -10.04 -4.83
N LEU A 48 -5.81 -9.41 -4.60
CA LEU A 48 -5.67 -8.47 -3.49
C LEU A 48 -6.66 -7.31 -3.62
N GLY A 49 -7.21 -6.87 -2.48
CA GLY A 49 -8.11 -5.73 -2.39
C GLY A 49 -7.50 -4.54 -1.66
N ILE A 50 -8.02 -3.35 -1.91
CA ILE A 50 -7.81 -2.17 -1.06
C ILE A 50 -9.08 -2.00 -0.22
N LYS A 51 -8.97 -2.21 1.09
CA LYS A 51 -10.07 -2.12 2.04
C LYS A 51 -10.35 -0.68 2.46
N ASN A 52 -9.29 0.05 2.76
CA ASN A 52 -9.33 1.47 3.11
C ASN A 52 -8.17 2.20 2.44
N HIS A 53 -8.35 3.48 2.15
CA HIS A 53 -7.27 4.32 1.66
C HIS A 53 -7.53 5.79 1.95
N GLY A 54 -6.47 6.60 1.93
CA GLY A 54 -6.53 8.04 2.03
C GLY A 54 -5.28 8.68 1.45
N SER A 55 -5.38 9.96 1.14
CA SER A 55 -4.25 10.72 0.63
C SER A 55 -4.37 12.19 1.02
N TYR A 56 -3.21 12.84 1.11
CA TYR A 56 -3.08 14.25 1.39
C TYR A 56 -2.05 14.87 0.45
N ALA A 57 -2.43 15.95 -0.21
CA ALA A 57 -1.57 16.69 -1.11
C ALA A 57 -1.33 18.11 -0.58
N TRP A 58 -0.08 18.58 -0.65
CA TRP A 58 0.25 19.98 -0.36
C TRP A 58 1.32 20.48 -1.32
N ARG A 59 1.46 21.79 -1.38
CA ARG A 59 2.44 22.43 -2.23
C ARG A 59 3.42 23.25 -1.38
N ASP A 60 4.71 23.12 -1.70
CA ASP A 60 5.76 24.00 -1.22
C ASP A 60 6.59 24.51 -2.40
N GLY A 61 6.56 25.82 -2.63
CA GLY A 61 7.18 26.45 -3.81
C GLY A 61 6.65 25.89 -5.13
N SER A 62 7.52 25.29 -5.93
CA SER A 62 7.18 24.62 -7.20
C SER A 62 6.94 23.11 -7.04
N THR A 63 7.03 22.56 -5.84
CA THR A 63 6.90 21.12 -5.61
C THR A 63 5.55 20.79 -5.02
N ILE A 64 4.89 19.78 -5.60
CA ILE A 64 3.72 19.12 -5.02
C ILE A 64 4.20 17.87 -4.28
N TYR A 65 3.71 17.71 -3.07
CA TYR A 65 3.94 16.56 -2.20
C TYR A 65 2.64 15.77 -2.09
N ILE A 66 2.74 14.47 -2.24
CA ILE A 66 1.64 13.54 -2.06
C ILE A 66 2.03 12.55 -0.97
N SER A 67 1.28 12.50 0.11
CA SER A 67 1.36 11.45 1.11
C SER A 67 0.10 10.61 1.05
N TYR A 68 0.22 9.31 1.17
CA TYR A 68 -0.89 8.37 1.06
C TYR A 68 -0.78 7.23 2.07
N ALA A 69 -1.91 6.60 2.35
CA ALA A 69 -1.99 5.36 3.09
C ALA A 69 -3.09 4.47 2.50
N LEU A 70 -2.88 3.18 2.48
CA LEU A 70 -3.86 2.19 2.03
C LEU A 70 -3.79 0.91 2.88
N GLU A 71 -4.93 0.30 3.15
CA GLU A 71 -5.05 -1.01 3.78
C GLU A 71 -5.24 -2.05 2.68
N ILE A 72 -4.24 -2.89 2.48
CA ILE A 72 -4.25 -3.98 1.50
C ILE A 72 -4.75 -5.23 2.20
N GLU A 73 -5.73 -5.90 1.61
CA GLU A 73 -6.36 -7.11 2.13
C GLU A 73 -6.10 -8.31 1.22
N ASN A 74 -5.67 -9.42 1.83
CA ASN A 74 -5.57 -10.73 1.20
C ASN A 74 -6.61 -11.66 1.81
N THR A 75 -7.69 -11.93 1.08
CA THR A 75 -8.79 -12.80 1.53
C THR A 75 -8.55 -14.29 1.26
N ASN A 76 -7.42 -14.64 0.64
CA ASN A 76 -7.05 -16.03 0.40
C ASN A 76 -6.74 -16.75 1.70
N LYS A 77 -7.35 -17.90 1.94
CA LYS A 77 -7.20 -18.68 3.19
C LYS A 77 -5.89 -19.45 3.30
N ASN A 78 -5.22 -19.72 2.19
CA ASN A 78 -4.08 -20.64 2.13
C ASN A 78 -2.91 -20.10 1.29
N LEU A 79 -3.02 -18.89 0.77
CA LEU A 79 -2.01 -18.28 -0.09
C LEU A 79 -1.63 -16.89 0.44
N ALA A 80 -0.39 -16.75 0.83
CA ALA A 80 0.23 -15.44 0.99
C ALA A 80 0.59 -14.88 -0.40
N VAL A 81 0.68 -13.57 -0.50
CA VAL A 81 1.07 -12.89 -1.74
C VAL A 81 2.44 -12.27 -1.58
N TRP A 82 3.38 -12.75 -2.37
CA TRP A 82 4.73 -12.22 -2.43
C TRP A 82 4.82 -11.08 -3.43
N PHE A 83 5.53 -10.04 -3.04
CA PHE A 83 5.90 -8.92 -3.90
C PHE A 83 4.71 -8.27 -4.62
N PRO A 84 3.60 -7.93 -3.92
CA PRO A 84 2.50 -7.22 -4.53
C PRO A 84 2.93 -5.83 -4.96
N HIS A 85 2.39 -5.38 -6.10
CA HIS A 85 2.65 -4.10 -6.73
C HIS A 85 1.54 -3.12 -6.37
N ILE A 86 1.92 -1.96 -5.85
CA ILE A 86 1.04 -0.82 -5.57
C ILE A 86 1.28 0.23 -6.64
N GLU A 87 0.24 0.68 -7.30
CA GLU A 87 0.28 1.75 -8.28
C GLU A 87 -0.53 2.95 -7.76
N ILE A 88 0.04 4.14 -7.87
CA ILE A 88 -0.58 5.40 -7.46
C ILE A 88 -0.60 6.34 -8.66
N ALA A 89 -1.76 6.91 -8.96
CA ALA A 89 -1.92 7.90 -10.01
C ALA A 89 -2.53 9.19 -9.45
N VAL A 90 -1.88 10.32 -9.69
CA VAL A 90 -2.45 11.65 -9.47
C VAL A 90 -3.21 12.05 -10.71
N VAL A 91 -4.46 12.43 -10.56
CA VAL A 91 -5.35 12.77 -11.67
C VAL A 91 -5.82 14.22 -11.58
N ALA A 92 -5.94 14.87 -12.74
CA ALA A 92 -6.52 16.19 -12.88
C ALA A 92 -8.08 16.12 -12.90
N GLU A 93 -8.73 17.29 -12.91
CA GLU A 93 -10.19 17.39 -12.90
C GLU A 93 -10.84 16.78 -14.17
N ASP A 94 -10.14 16.79 -15.28
CA ASP A 94 -10.58 16.18 -16.55
C ASP A 94 -10.32 14.66 -16.62
N GLY A 95 -9.71 14.08 -15.56
CA GLY A 95 -9.35 12.67 -15.49
C GLY A 95 -8.02 12.32 -16.15
N SER A 96 -7.27 13.31 -16.66
CA SER A 96 -5.92 13.06 -17.18
C SER A 96 -4.94 12.75 -16.04
N VAL A 97 -4.03 11.81 -16.30
CA VAL A 97 -2.98 11.43 -15.33
C VAL A 97 -1.88 12.48 -15.36
N ILE A 98 -1.62 13.10 -14.19
CA ILE A 98 -0.55 14.10 -14.00
C ILE A 98 0.78 13.39 -13.69
N LYS A 99 0.74 12.42 -12.77
CA LYS A 99 1.91 11.70 -12.28
C LYS A 99 1.52 10.30 -11.82
N THR A 100 2.40 9.34 -12.03
CA THR A 100 2.30 8.01 -11.43
C THR A 100 3.50 7.75 -10.53
N ASP A 101 3.29 6.91 -9.54
CA ASP A 101 4.31 6.32 -8.69
C ASP A 101 3.95 4.86 -8.44
N ASP A 102 4.94 4.04 -8.14
CA ASP A 102 4.73 2.61 -7.88
C ASP A 102 5.65 2.11 -6.77
N GLU A 103 5.16 1.14 -6.02
CA GLU A 103 5.82 0.55 -4.88
C GLU A 103 5.57 -0.95 -4.77
N TYR A 104 6.43 -1.65 -4.06
CA TYR A 104 6.31 -3.09 -3.82
C TYR A 104 6.38 -3.40 -2.34
N LEU A 105 5.58 -4.38 -1.91
CA LEU A 105 5.67 -4.97 -0.57
C LEU A 105 6.44 -6.30 -0.63
N ASP A 106 6.97 -6.76 0.52
CA ASP A 106 7.54 -8.10 0.59
C ASP A 106 6.45 -9.17 0.54
N TRP A 107 5.56 -9.17 1.53
CA TRP A 107 4.51 -10.16 1.67
C TRP A 107 3.21 -9.55 2.20
N VAL A 108 2.08 -10.14 1.78
CA VAL A 108 0.79 -10.02 2.45
C VAL A 108 0.33 -11.43 2.83
N ALA A 109 0.26 -11.73 4.12
CA ALA A 109 -0.09 -13.05 4.62
C ALA A 109 -1.51 -13.46 4.22
N GLU A 110 -1.78 -14.76 4.23
CA GLU A 110 -3.12 -15.28 3.97
C GLU A 110 -4.12 -14.84 5.04
N ASP A 111 -5.34 -14.51 4.62
CA ASP A 111 -6.47 -14.09 5.50
C ASP A 111 -6.07 -12.93 6.44
N ASP A 112 -5.37 -11.94 5.88
CA ASP A 112 -4.80 -10.82 6.66
C ASP A 112 -4.89 -9.49 5.90
N SER A 113 -4.66 -8.38 6.60
CA SER A 113 -4.56 -7.05 6.01
C SER A 113 -3.42 -6.24 6.61
N TYR A 114 -2.81 -5.38 5.78
CA TYR A 114 -1.70 -4.52 6.15
C TYR A 114 -1.94 -3.09 5.73
N TRP A 115 -1.64 -2.16 6.63
CA TRP A 115 -1.52 -0.76 6.27
C TRP A 115 -0.17 -0.51 5.61
N TYR A 116 -0.20 0.12 4.45
CA TYR A 116 0.96 0.66 3.76
C TYR A 116 0.84 2.17 3.67
N ALA A 117 1.95 2.90 3.78
CA ALA A 117 2.00 4.33 3.54
C ALA A 117 3.29 4.70 2.82
N GLY A 118 3.21 5.76 2.06
CA GLY A 118 4.33 6.31 1.33
C GLY A 118 4.12 7.75 0.95
N TYR A 119 5.11 8.32 0.29
CA TYR A 119 5.00 9.65 -0.28
C TYR A 119 5.86 9.77 -1.53
N PHE A 120 5.46 10.64 -2.44
CA PHE A 120 6.27 11.06 -3.58
C PHE A 120 6.05 12.53 -3.89
N THR A 121 6.86 13.06 -4.80
CA THR A 121 6.81 14.47 -5.19
C THR A 121 6.88 14.63 -6.70
N TYR A 122 6.35 15.74 -7.20
CA TYR A 122 6.54 16.16 -8.58
C TYR A 122 6.55 17.69 -8.71
N GLU A 123 7.09 18.20 -9.81
CA GLU A 123 7.07 19.64 -10.10
C GLU A 123 5.68 20.08 -10.55
N TYR A 124 5.22 21.20 -9.98
CA TYR A 124 3.97 21.83 -10.35
C TYR A 124 4.10 22.56 -11.68
N ASP A 125 3.41 22.08 -12.68
CA ASP A 125 3.36 22.63 -14.04
C ASP A 125 2.19 23.60 -14.30
N GLY A 126 1.38 23.86 -13.28
CA GLY A 126 0.14 24.63 -13.36
C GLY A 126 -1.13 23.79 -13.24
N THR A 127 -1.02 22.47 -13.36
CA THR A 127 -2.15 21.54 -13.24
C THR A 127 -2.41 21.22 -11.77
N ILE A 128 -3.65 21.43 -11.32
CA ILE A 128 -4.05 21.15 -9.93
C ILE A 128 -4.52 19.70 -9.82
N PRO A 129 -3.97 18.91 -8.89
CA PRO A 129 -4.46 17.57 -8.63
C PRO A 129 -5.90 17.62 -8.11
N ALA A 130 -6.78 16.85 -8.72
CA ALA A 130 -8.19 16.71 -8.34
C ALA A 130 -8.45 15.43 -7.53
N GLY A 131 -7.56 14.43 -7.65
CA GLY A 131 -7.70 13.18 -6.94
C GLY A 131 -6.45 12.31 -7.03
N ILE A 132 -6.45 11.25 -6.22
CA ILE A 132 -5.43 10.21 -6.24
C ILE A 132 -6.16 8.88 -6.39
N GLU A 133 -5.74 8.11 -7.38
CA GLU A 133 -6.23 6.75 -7.61
C GLU A 133 -5.14 5.77 -7.18
N MET A 134 -5.54 4.66 -6.54
CA MET A 134 -4.63 3.64 -6.04
C MET A 134 -5.12 2.27 -6.50
N ALA A 135 -4.17 1.43 -6.91
CA ALA A 135 -4.43 0.04 -7.26
C ALA A 135 -3.40 -0.86 -6.59
N VAL A 136 -3.78 -2.10 -6.30
CA VAL A 136 -2.88 -3.16 -5.88
C VAL A 136 -3.05 -4.35 -6.79
N SER A 137 -1.94 -4.95 -7.20
CA SER A 137 -1.93 -6.10 -8.08
C SER A 137 -0.83 -7.08 -7.72
N ALA A 138 -0.95 -8.32 -8.19
CA ALA A 138 0.10 -9.32 -8.11
C ALA A 138 -0.05 -10.29 -9.30
N GLN A 139 1.07 -10.85 -9.75
CA GLN A 139 1.06 -11.89 -10.79
C GLN A 139 0.67 -13.24 -10.19
N ASP A 140 0.13 -14.15 -10.99
CA ASP A 140 -0.31 -15.48 -10.56
C ASP A 140 0.75 -16.23 -9.74
N TYR A 141 2.02 -16.15 -10.13
CA TYR A 141 3.14 -16.80 -9.45
C TYR A 141 3.49 -16.17 -8.09
N ASN A 142 2.99 -15.00 -7.78
CA ASN A 142 3.17 -14.35 -6.48
C ASN A 142 2.27 -14.95 -5.39
N TYR A 143 1.16 -15.61 -5.76
CA TYR A 143 0.25 -16.28 -4.83
C TYR A 143 0.83 -17.64 -4.44
N GLN A 144 1.32 -17.77 -3.20
CA GLN A 144 2.07 -18.94 -2.75
C GLN A 144 1.68 -19.36 -1.33
N PRO A 145 1.71 -20.68 -1.02
CA PRO A 145 1.58 -21.10 0.37
C PRO A 145 2.67 -20.47 1.24
N SER A 146 2.33 -19.98 2.41
CA SER A 146 3.26 -19.37 3.37
C SER A 146 4.16 -20.39 4.06
N ALA A 147 3.79 -21.67 4.02
CA ALA A 147 4.54 -22.74 4.65
C ALA A 147 6.02 -22.79 4.19
N GLY A 148 6.94 -22.67 5.14
CA GLY A 148 8.39 -22.65 4.89
C GLY A 148 8.93 -21.30 4.38
N LYS A 149 8.13 -20.25 4.44
CA LYS A 149 8.52 -18.87 4.08
C LYS A 149 8.49 -17.97 5.29
N GLU A 150 9.28 -16.90 5.22
CA GLU A 150 9.39 -15.90 6.30
C GLU A 150 8.29 -14.82 6.15
N VAL A 151 7.03 -15.26 6.16
CA VAL A 151 5.86 -14.39 6.05
C VAL A 151 5.38 -14.03 7.46
N LEU A 152 5.36 -12.76 7.79
CA LEU A 152 4.82 -12.26 9.06
C LEU A 152 3.36 -11.88 8.90
N ARG A 153 2.58 -12.14 9.95
CA ARG A 153 1.18 -11.68 10.06
C ARG A 153 1.10 -10.29 10.68
N SER A 154 0.03 -9.59 10.40
CA SER A 154 -0.28 -8.34 11.08
C SER A 154 -0.26 -8.54 12.59
N GLY A 155 0.41 -7.61 13.32
CA GLY A 155 0.59 -7.69 14.78
C GLY A 155 1.77 -8.53 15.25
N GLU A 156 2.45 -9.32 14.41
CA GLU A 156 3.71 -9.99 14.80
C GLU A 156 4.85 -8.98 15.00
N LEU A 157 4.78 -7.83 14.34
CA LEU A 157 5.58 -6.66 14.67
C LEU A 157 4.77 -5.75 15.59
N ALA A 158 4.84 -6.02 16.90
CA ALA A 158 4.04 -5.32 17.90
C ALA A 158 4.60 -3.94 18.23
N VAL A 159 3.81 -2.91 18.00
CA VAL A 159 4.15 -1.52 18.35
C VAL A 159 3.64 -1.18 19.74
N THR A 160 4.52 -0.61 20.57
CA THR A 160 4.21 -0.26 21.97
C THR A 160 4.88 1.05 22.40
N ASN A 161 4.43 1.60 23.54
CA ASN A 161 5.01 2.80 24.17
C ASN A 161 5.10 4.01 23.22
N THR A 162 4.09 4.18 22.38
CA THR A 162 4.03 5.26 21.39
C THR A 162 3.83 6.61 22.07
N SER A 163 4.49 7.63 21.57
CA SER A 163 4.30 9.01 22.01
C SER A 163 4.55 9.99 20.88
N LYS A 164 3.89 11.15 20.96
CA LYS A 164 4.12 12.30 20.10
C LYS A 164 4.75 13.43 20.91
N ARG A 165 5.77 14.08 20.35
CA ARG A 165 6.42 15.28 20.91
C ARG A 165 6.55 16.36 19.83
N GLY A 166 6.66 17.63 20.27
CA GLY A 166 6.82 18.76 19.36
C GLY A 166 5.54 19.10 18.59
N SER A 167 5.67 20.03 17.66
CA SER A 167 4.62 20.50 16.77
C SER A 167 5.21 20.99 15.45
N GLY A 168 4.39 21.03 14.39
CA GLY A 168 4.85 21.39 13.05
C GLY A 168 6.03 20.52 12.62
N TYR A 169 7.06 21.10 12.04
CA TYR A 169 8.28 20.41 11.56
C TYR A 169 9.13 19.78 12.67
N GLU A 170 8.92 20.16 13.93
CA GLU A 170 9.61 19.56 15.07
C GLU A 170 8.86 18.33 15.64
N THR A 171 7.74 17.97 15.04
CA THR A 171 6.99 16.80 15.48
C THR A 171 7.85 15.54 15.36
N ARG A 172 7.76 14.69 16.38
CA ARG A 172 8.41 13.37 16.43
C ARG A 172 7.42 12.37 17.00
N PHE A 173 7.30 11.23 16.33
CA PHE A 173 6.61 10.07 16.86
C PHE A 173 7.63 9.04 17.25
N THR A 174 7.59 8.60 18.48
CA THR A 174 8.53 7.60 19.01
C THR A 174 7.79 6.42 19.59
N GLY A 175 8.45 5.28 19.65
CA GLY A 175 7.89 4.08 20.23
C GLY A 175 8.88 2.92 20.19
N LYS A 176 8.34 1.72 20.38
CA LYS A 176 9.08 0.47 20.31
C LYS A 176 8.37 -0.48 19.38
N VAL A 177 9.14 -1.22 18.60
CA VAL A 177 8.66 -2.36 17.80
C VAL A 177 9.31 -3.62 18.31
N THR A 178 8.51 -4.65 18.58
CA THR A 178 8.95 -5.98 19.02
C THR A 178 8.64 -6.99 17.94
N ASN A 179 9.62 -7.78 17.55
CA ASN A 179 9.43 -8.89 16.61
C ASN A 179 8.98 -10.14 17.39
N ASN A 180 7.70 -10.47 17.33
CA ASN A 180 7.11 -11.66 17.93
C ASN A 180 7.12 -12.89 16.99
N SER A 181 7.64 -12.73 15.76
CA SER A 181 7.76 -13.84 14.82
C SER A 181 8.95 -14.74 15.14
N ALA A 182 9.03 -15.87 14.44
CA ALA A 182 10.16 -16.80 14.52
C ALA A 182 11.36 -16.41 13.62
N TYR A 183 11.23 -15.34 12.80
CA TYR A 183 12.19 -14.97 11.78
C TYR A 183 12.83 -13.62 12.12
N LYS A 184 14.10 -13.45 11.73
CA LYS A 184 14.73 -12.12 11.67
C LYS A 184 14.05 -11.31 10.58
N THR A 185 13.73 -10.06 10.84
CA THR A 185 13.04 -9.21 9.87
C THR A 185 13.48 -7.74 9.93
N ASN A 186 13.13 -6.99 8.91
CA ASN A 186 13.08 -5.53 8.93
C ASN A 186 11.63 -5.09 9.07
N ALA A 187 11.42 -3.94 9.67
CA ALA A 187 10.10 -3.35 9.82
C ALA A 187 10.01 -1.98 9.16
N LYS A 188 8.97 -1.75 8.37
CA LYS A 188 8.49 -0.42 8.02
C LYS A 188 7.49 -0.01 9.11
N VAL A 189 7.82 1.01 9.88
CA VAL A 189 6.96 1.57 10.93
C VAL A 189 6.22 2.76 10.35
N ILE A 190 4.91 2.79 10.47
CA ILE A 190 4.03 3.73 9.80
C ILE A 190 3.19 4.46 10.84
N VAL A 191 3.25 5.79 10.87
CA VAL A 191 2.24 6.60 11.55
C VAL A 191 1.12 6.92 10.57
N LEU A 192 -0.10 6.51 10.90
CA LEU A 192 -1.31 6.79 10.13
C LEU A 192 -2.03 7.99 10.77
N TYR A 193 -2.29 9.02 10.00
CA TYR A 193 -3.10 10.17 10.42
C TYR A 193 -4.56 9.94 10.08
N LYS A 194 -5.43 10.23 11.03
CA LYS A 194 -6.87 10.07 10.87
C LYS A 194 -7.57 11.42 10.97
N MET A 195 -8.59 11.60 10.16
CA MET A 195 -9.51 12.75 10.22
C MET A 195 -10.94 12.25 10.37
N LYS A 196 -11.80 13.09 10.94
CA LYS A 196 -13.22 12.79 10.96
C LYS A 196 -13.84 13.12 9.61
N ASP A 197 -14.54 12.16 9.04
CA ASP A 197 -15.36 12.38 7.86
C ASP A 197 -16.67 13.11 8.18
N GLU A 198 -17.54 13.26 7.19
CA GLU A 198 -18.85 13.93 7.34
C GLU A 198 -19.79 13.21 8.31
N SER A 199 -19.59 11.92 8.55
CA SER A 199 -20.34 11.11 9.52
C SER A 199 -19.80 11.24 10.95
N GLY A 200 -18.60 11.80 11.11
CA GLY A 200 -17.84 11.89 12.36
C GLY A 200 -16.99 10.66 12.64
N GLU A 201 -16.89 9.72 11.70
CA GLU A 201 -16.02 8.54 11.78
C GLU A 201 -14.57 8.94 11.47
N GLU A 202 -13.61 8.37 12.21
CA GLU A 202 -12.18 8.58 11.96
C GLU A 202 -11.69 7.70 10.82
N VAL A 203 -11.29 8.34 9.73
CA VAL A 203 -10.76 7.68 8.53
C VAL A 203 -9.31 8.05 8.31
N PRO A 204 -8.44 7.12 7.90
CA PRO A 204 -7.06 7.41 7.53
C PRO A 204 -7.03 8.35 6.33
N VAL A 205 -6.12 9.34 6.38
CA VAL A 205 -5.93 10.29 5.29
C VAL A 205 -4.55 10.19 4.65
N CYS A 206 -3.51 9.87 5.43
CA CYS A 206 -2.16 9.64 4.91
C CYS A 206 -1.29 9.05 6.00
N GLY A 207 0.00 8.82 5.71
CA GLY A 207 0.97 8.34 6.69
C GLY A 207 2.38 8.84 6.42
N ASP A 208 3.21 8.77 7.47
CA ASP A 208 4.66 8.93 7.39
C ASP A 208 5.34 7.66 7.90
N ILE A 209 6.57 7.42 7.49
CA ILE A 209 7.26 6.14 7.68
C ILE A 209 8.66 6.31 8.28
N ASP A 210 9.11 5.25 8.96
CA ASP A 210 10.50 5.01 9.33
C ASP A 210 10.82 3.52 9.20
N TYR A 211 12.10 3.19 9.20
CA TYR A 211 12.59 1.82 9.03
C TYR A 211 13.36 1.35 10.24
N VAL A 212 13.06 0.16 10.73
CA VAL A 212 13.80 -0.51 11.81
C VAL A 212 14.37 -1.81 11.26
N LEU A 213 15.70 -1.86 11.17
CA LEU A 213 16.39 -2.95 10.50
C LEU A 213 16.86 -4.02 11.49
N ASP A 214 17.01 -5.26 10.98
CA ASP A 214 17.68 -6.37 11.67
C ASP A 214 17.07 -6.75 13.01
N ILE A 215 15.74 -6.81 13.14
CA ILE A 215 15.06 -7.17 14.39
C ILE A 215 15.04 -8.69 14.53
N GLN A 216 15.75 -9.22 15.56
CA GLN A 216 15.77 -10.65 15.83
C GLN A 216 14.45 -11.12 16.46
N PRO A 217 14.10 -12.43 16.38
CA PRO A 217 12.98 -12.98 17.12
C PRO A 217 13.02 -12.63 18.60
N GLY A 218 11.93 -12.06 19.12
CA GLY A 218 11.82 -11.59 20.51
C GLY A 218 12.53 -10.26 20.81
N GLU A 219 13.27 -9.69 19.87
CA GLU A 219 13.96 -8.41 20.07
C GLU A 219 12.99 -7.24 20.00
N THR A 220 13.28 -6.22 20.82
CA THR A 220 12.58 -4.93 20.81
C THR A 220 13.54 -3.82 20.45
N LYS A 221 13.21 -3.02 19.45
CA LYS A 221 13.96 -1.83 19.03
C LYS A 221 13.13 -0.56 19.16
N ASN A 222 13.81 0.56 19.37
CA ASN A 222 13.16 1.88 19.35
C ASN A 222 13.08 2.37 17.90
N PHE A 223 12.07 3.22 17.62
CA PHE A 223 11.94 3.97 16.39
C PHE A 223 11.63 5.44 16.67
N GLU A 224 11.90 6.29 15.68
CA GLU A 224 11.55 7.71 15.71
C GLU A 224 11.14 8.16 14.29
N ILE A 225 9.87 8.44 14.07
CA ILE A 225 9.34 8.94 12.80
C ILE A 225 9.39 10.47 12.80
N HIS A 226 10.02 11.03 11.77
CA HIS A 226 10.04 12.45 11.47
C HIS A 226 9.04 12.73 10.34
N PRO A 227 7.89 13.36 10.62
CA PRO A 227 6.89 13.60 9.60
C PRO A 227 7.39 14.46 8.45
N TYR A 228 7.14 14.02 7.24
CA TYR A 228 7.34 14.80 6.02
C TYR A 228 6.05 15.47 5.55
N SER A 229 4.90 14.89 5.88
CA SER A 229 3.60 15.30 5.37
C SER A 229 3.20 16.73 5.74
N GLY A 230 3.82 17.32 6.77
CA GLY A 230 3.44 18.64 7.26
C GLY A 230 1.99 18.73 7.77
N LEU A 231 1.25 17.63 7.75
CA LEU A 231 -0.15 17.58 8.19
C LEU A 231 -0.24 17.87 9.69
N SER A 232 -0.91 18.97 10.03
CA SER A 232 -1.10 19.40 11.42
C SER A 232 -2.54 19.24 11.92
N ASN A 233 -3.51 19.14 11.02
CA ASN A 233 -4.94 19.11 11.31
C ASN A 233 -5.52 17.72 11.22
N TYR A 234 -5.07 16.79 12.06
CA TYR A 234 -5.64 15.45 12.19
C TYR A 234 -6.32 15.28 13.56
N SER A 235 -7.35 14.44 13.62
CA SER A 235 -8.11 14.19 14.86
C SER A 235 -7.37 13.21 15.79
N SER A 236 -6.73 12.21 15.21
CA SER A 236 -5.95 11.21 15.92
C SER A 236 -4.85 10.63 15.04
N TRP A 237 -4.04 9.76 15.61
CA TRP A 237 -2.99 9.01 14.92
C TRP A 237 -2.84 7.61 15.51
N GLU A 238 -2.35 6.72 14.70
CA GLU A 238 -2.03 5.35 15.07
C GLU A 238 -0.68 4.97 14.49
N ILE A 239 0.06 4.08 15.15
CA ILE A 239 1.31 3.56 14.61
C ILE A 239 1.20 2.05 14.46
N VAL A 240 1.52 1.59 13.26
CA VAL A 240 1.57 0.17 12.89
C VAL A 240 2.96 -0.18 12.37
N ALA A 241 3.28 -1.46 12.32
CA ALA A 241 4.52 -1.93 11.71
C ALA A 241 4.23 -3.13 10.81
N ILE A 242 4.88 -3.17 9.66
CA ILE A 242 4.79 -4.25 8.68
C ILE A 242 6.18 -4.78 8.35
N GLN A 243 6.24 -6.01 7.85
CA GLN A 243 7.44 -6.61 7.26
C GLN A 243 7.88 -5.85 6.01
N MET A 244 9.20 -5.75 5.85
CA MET A 244 9.85 -5.14 4.69
C MET A 244 10.93 -6.08 4.16
#